data_c0af6d35399e0038850efbeee373887a
#
_entry.id   c0af6d35399e0038850efbeee373887a
#
_cell.length_a   1.000
_cell.length_b   1.000
_cell.length_c   1.000
_cell.angle_alpha   90.00
_cell.angle_beta   90.00
_cell.angle_gamma   90.00
#
_symmetry.space_group_name_H-M   'P 1'
#
loop_
_entity.id
_entity.type
_entity.pdbx_description
1 polymer ?
#
loop_
_entity_poly.entity_id
_entity_poly.type
_entity_poly.pdbx_seq_one_letter_code
_entity_poly.pdbx_strand_id
1 'polypeptide(L)'
;MPWKTLSQMDLKGKRVLTRVDLNVPIIDGKVSDATRIEKIVPTVNEIIKKGGTPILLSHMGRPKGERNPNLSLSQLQEKLENYFKSRVVFVADCIGPSAETALKVAEKGQIILLENTRFHPEEEENDPEFAASLAALADIFCNDAFSASHRAHASTTGLAKYLPSCAGNLMESELKALESVLVQPERPVATVVGGAKISTKITSVSYTHLTLPTKLAV
;
A
#
# COMPACT_ATOMS: atom_id res chain seq x y z
N MET A 1 -12.21 14.69 9.27
CA MET A 1 -11.73 13.55 8.43
C MET A 1 -12.16 12.26 9.09
N PRO A 2 -12.79 11.33 8.40
CA PRO A 2 -13.28 10.07 8.98
C PRO A 2 -12.17 9.01 9.19
N TRP A 3 -10.94 9.28 8.75
CA TRP A 3 -9.80 8.36 8.86
C TRP A 3 -8.70 8.92 9.76
N LYS A 4 -7.94 8.03 10.39
CA LYS A 4 -6.72 8.39 11.12
C LYS A 4 -5.55 8.50 10.14
N THR A 5 -4.65 9.43 10.40
CA THR A 5 -3.43 9.64 9.61
C THR A 5 -2.20 9.15 10.39
N LEU A 6 -1.11 8.91 9.68
CA LEU A 6 0.17 8.52 10.29
C LEU A 6 0.67 9.57 11.30
N SER A 7 0.42 10.85 11.02
CA SER A 7 0.81 11.95 11.90
C SER A 7 0.15 11.91 13.28
N GLN A 8 -1.03 11.34 13.38
CA GLN A 8 -1.82 11.21 14.63
C GLN A 8 -1.45 9.99 15.48
N MET A 9 -0.58 9.11 14.98
CA MET A 9 -0.19 7.89 15.66
C MET A 9 1.07 8.09 16.50
N ASP A 10 1.11 7.47 17.69
CA ASP A 10 2.35 7.30 18.46
C ASP A 10 3.10 6.10 17.92
N LEU A 11 4.23 6.36 17.26
CA LEU A 11 5.04 5.34 16.59
C LEU A 11 6.32 4.98 17.36
N LYS A 12 6.60 5.65 18.48
CA LYS A 12 7.86 5.46 19.22
C LYS A 12 7.98 4.01 19.70
N GLY A 13 9.01 3.31 19.22
CA GLY A 13 9.28 1.92 19.55
C GLY A 13 8.26 0.93 18.97
N LYS A 14 7.37 1.36 18.06
CA LYS A 14 6.35 0.52 17.44
C LYS A 14 6.83 -0.08 16.13
N ARG A 15 6.43 -1.31 15.87
CA ARG A 15 6.54 -1.98 14.57
C ARG A 15 5.34 -1.57 13.72
N VAL A 16 5.60 -0.96 12.59
CA VAL A 16 4.56 -0.41 11.71
C VAL A 16 4.51 -1.22 10.42
N LEU A 17 3.54 -2.13 10.33
CA LEU A 17 3.28 -2.90 9.11
C LEU A 17 2.67 -1.96 8.06
N THR A 18 3.45 -1.64 7.04
CA THR A 18 3.11 -0.62 6.06
C THR A 18 2.80 -1.28 4.72
N ARG A 19 1.53 -1.26 4.33
CA ARG A 19 1.11 -1.73 3.00
C ARG A 19 1.44 -0.68 1.97
N VAL A 20 2.40 -0.98 1.11
CA VAL A 20 2.89 -0.11 0.04
C VAL A 20 2.65 -0.74 -1.34
N ASP A 21 2.68 0.05 -2.39
CA ASP A 21 2.64 -0.46 -3.76
C ASP A 21 4.05 -0.47 -4.38
N LEU A 22 4.69 -1.64 -4.35
CA LEU A 22 5.99 -1.90 -4.97
C LEU A 22 5.86 -2.70 -6.28
N ASN A 23 4.67 -2.78 -6.85
CA ASN A 23 4.45 -3.46 -8.13
C ASN A 23 4.95 -2.59 -9.29
N VAL A 24 6.26 -2.43 -9.37
CA VAL A 24 6.97 -1.63 -10.37
C VAL A 24 7.37 -2.48 -11.59
N PRO A 25 7.48 -1.89 -12.79
CA PRO A 25 7.95 -2.61 -13.96
C PRO A 25 9.46 -2.87 -13.86
N ILE A 26 9.85 -4.13 -14.09
CA ILE A 26 11.24 -4.58 -14.13
C ILE A 26 11.54 -5.05 -15.55
N ILE A 27 12.58 -4.48 -16.17
CA ILE A 27 13.08 -4.82 -17.49
C ILE A 27 14.57 -5.17 -17.33
N ASP A 28 14.96 -6.34 -17.80
CA ASP A 28 16.35 -6.85 -17.71
C ASP A 28 16.93 -6.76 -16.28
N GLY A 29 16.11 -7.13 -15.27
CA GLY A 29 16.49 -7.12 -13.88
C GLY A 29 16.61 -5.71 -13.25
N LYS A 30 16.19 -4.65 -13.96
CA LYS A 30 16.24 -3.27 -13.48
C LYS A 30 14.85 -2.64 -13.43
N VAL A 31 14.59 -1.90 -12.36
CA VAL A 31 13.37 -1.08 -12.25
C VAL A 31 13.41 0.02 -13.30
N SER A 32 12.49 -0.02 -14.27
CA SER A 32 12.39 0.96 -15.35
C SER A 32 11.60 2.21 -14.98
N ASP A 33 10.68 2.10 -14.01
CA ASP A 33 9.93 3.22 -13.45
C ASP A 33 9.88 3.08 -11.92
N ALA A 34 10.48 4.03 -11.23
CA ALA A 34 10.57 4.05 -9.78
C ALA A 34 9.55 4.97 -9.10
N THR A 35 8.61 5.56 -9.85
CA THR A 35 7.63 6.53 -9.33
C THR A 35 6.88 6.02 -8.11
N ARG A 36 6.52 4.73 -8.06
CA ARG A 36 5.84 4.12 -6.91
C ARG A 36 6.74 4.05 -5.68
N ILE A 37 8.02 3.79 -5.87
CA ILE A 37 9.01 3.79 -4.78
C ILE A 37 9.17 5.21 -4.23
N GLU A 38 9.30 6.20 -5.09
CA GLU A 38 9.45 7.60 -4.69
C GLU A 38 8.26 8.09 -3.86
N LYS A 39 7.06 7.69 -4.24
CA LYS A 39 5.81 8.10 -3.59
C LYS A 39 5.68 7.60 -2.14
N ILE A 40 6.28 6.48 -1.77
CA ILE A 40 6.20 5.93 -0.42
C ILE A 40 7.32 6.42 0.51
N VAL A 41 8.35 7.10 -0.04
CA VAL A 41 9.49 7.62 0.74
C VAL A 41 9.04 8.51 1.91
N PRO A 42 8.10 9.47 1.73
CA PRO A 42 7.65 10.32 2.82
C PRO A 42 7.07 9.53 4.00
N THR A 43 6.25 8.51 3.72
CA THR A 43 5.63 7.66 4.74
C THR A 43 6.67 6.89 5.54
N VAL A 44 7.61 6.22 4.86
CA VAL A 44 8.66 5.43 5.50
C VAL A 44 9.57 6.31 6.36
N ASN A 45 9.97 7.47 5.82
CA ASN A 45 10.82 8.42 6.56
C ASN A 45 10.11 9.01 7.79
N GLU A 46 8.81 9.26 7.71
CA GLU A 46 8.04 9.71 8.88
C GLU A 46 8.00 8.65 9.97
N ILE A 47 7.79 7.37 9.61
CA ILE A 47 7.81 6.27 10.58
C ILE A 47 9.15 6.23 11.30
N ILE A 48 10.26 6.27 10.57
CA ILE A 48 11.62 6.26 11.15
C ILE A 48 11.86 7.48 12.04
N LYS A 49 11.50 8.67 11.54
CA LYS A 49 11.66 9.94 12.27
C LYS A 49 10.91 9.94 13.59
N LYS A 50 9.74 9.31 13.65
CA LYS A 50 8.94 9.15 14.88
C LYS A 50 9.42 8.00 15.78
N GLY A 51 10.51 7.31 15.40
CA GLY A 51 11.11 6.22 16.16
C GLY A 51 10.39 4.89 16.04
N GLY A 52 9.59 4.70 14.99
CA GLY A 52 9.00 3.42 14.60
C GLY A 52 9.92 2.60 13.70
N THR A 53 9.63 1.30 13.59
CA THR A 53 10.31 0.37 12.66
C THR A 53 9.35 0.06 11.51
N PRO A 54 9.61 0.54 10.28
CA PRO A 54 8.77 0.23 9.14
C PRO A 54 9.00 -1.20 8.65
N ILE A 55 7.89 -1.93 8.49
CA ILE A 55 7.83 -3.27 7.89
C ILE A 55 7.04 -3.13 6.60
N LEU A 56 7.71 -3.21 5.45
CA LEU A 56 7.09 -3.03 4.14
C LEU A 56 6.43 -4.32 3.69
N LEU A 57 5.16 -4.24 3.37
CA LEU A 57 4.31 -5.31 2.86
C LEU A 57 3.79 -4.92 1.48
N SER A 58 4.05 -5.73 0.47
CA SER A 58 3.61 -5.45 -0.89
C SER A 58 3.35 -6.72 -1.69
N HIS A 59 2.78 -6.54 -2.87
CA HIS A 59 2.70 -7.57 -3.90
C HIS A 59 3.46 -7.16 -5.15
N MET A 60 3.85 -8.14 -5.95
CA MET A 60 4.40 -7.95 -7.29
C MET A 60 3.76 -8.94 -8.26
N GLY A 61 3.21 -8.44 -9.35
CA GLY A 61 2.59 -9.25 -10.39
C GLY A 61 1.38 -10.07 -9.93
N ARG A 62 1.22 -11.23 -10.56
CA ARG A 62 0.12 -12.19 -10.28
C ARG A 62 0.65 -13.61 -10.23
N PRO A 63 1.33 -14.02 -9.18
CA PRO A 63 1.95 -15.35 -9.04
C PRO A 63 0.94 -16.48 -8.80
N LYS A 64 -0.33 -16.17 -8.49
CA LYS A 64 -1.41 -17.16 -8.25
C LYS A 64 -1.10 -18.13 -7.11
N GLY A 65 -0.50 -17.67 -6.03
CA GLY A 65 -0.14 -18.49 -4.87
C GLY A 65 1.15 -19.30 -5.03
N GLU A 66 1.89 -19.11 -6.12
CA GLU A 66 3.14 -19.84 -6.36
C GLU A 66 4.36 -18.93 -6.23
N ARG A 67 5.44 -19.45 -5.64
CA ARG A 67 6.72 -18.73 -5.57
C ARG A 67 7.36 -18.64 -6.95
N ASN A 68 7.60 -17.41 -7.41
CA ASN A 68 8.28 -17.13 -8.66
C ASN A 68 9.41 -16.11 -8.42
N PRO A 69 10.69 -16.50 -8.63
CA PRO A 69 11.83 -15.59 -8.41
C PRO A 69 11.73 -14.26 -9.17
N ASN A 70 11.13 -14.27 -10.37
CA ASN A 70 10.94 -13.05 -11.16
C ASN A 70 9.89 -12.10 -10.57
N LEU A 71 9.12 -12.55 -9.58
CA LEU A 71 8.11 -11.76 -8.87
C LEU A 71 8.48 -11.58 -7.38
N SER A 72 9.71 -11.95 -6.99
CA SER A 72 10.22 -11.71 -5.65
C SER A 72 10.51 -10.23 -5.44
N LEU A 73 10.16 -9.72 -4.25
CA LEU A 73 10.49 -8.36 -3.84
C LEU A 73 11.97 -8.17 -3.50
N SER A 74 12.75 -9.26 -3.36
CA SER A 74 14.20 -9.19 -3.13
C SER A 74 14.95 -8.36 -4.17
N GLN A 75 14.49 -8.36 -5.42
CA GLN A 75 15.08 -7.56 -6.52
C GLN A 75 15.00 -6.05 -6.27
N LEU A 76 14.16 -5.60 -5.33
CA LEU A 76 13.99 -4.18 -5.03
C LEU A 76 14.87 -3.69 -3.88
N GLN A 77 15.51 -4.60 -3.13
CA GLN A 77 16.23 -4.27 -1.90
C GLN A 77 17.23 -3.12 -2.09
N GLU A 78 18.18 -3.28 -3.00
CA GLU A 78 19.20 -2.26 -3.29
C GLU A 78 18.58 -0.93 -3.74
N LYS A 79 17.55 -1.00 -4.59
CA LYS A 79 16.86 0.20 -5.06
C LYS A 79 16.19 0.94 -3.92
N LEU A 80 15.53 0.23 -3.01
CA LEU A 80 14.88 0.80 -1.82
C LEU A 80 15.90 1.43 -0.87
N GLU A 81 17.05 0.78 -0.63
CA GLU A 81 18.15 1.35 0.16
C GLU A 81 18.63 2.69 -0.41
N ASN A 82 18.74 2.78 -1.74
CA ASN A 82 19.13 4.00 -2.42
C ASN A 82 18.12 5.15 -2.25
N TYR A 83 16.82 4.85 -2.21
CA TYR A 83 15.78 5.85 -2.01
C TYR A 83 15.60 6.26 -0.55
N PHE A 84 15.59 5.30 0.36
CA PHE A 84 15.38 5.58 1.78
C PHE A 84 16.64 6.08 2.51
N LYS A 85 17.83 5.91 1.91
CA LYS A 85 19.13 6.18 2.55
C LYS A 85 19.29 5.44 3.89
N SER A 86 18.70 4.26 3.97
CA SER A 86 18.67 3.41 5.14
C SER A 86 18.79 1.95 4.72
N ARG A 87 19.35 1.12 5.60
CA ARG A 87 19.48 -0.32 5.35
C ARG A 87 18.09 -0.97 5.26
N VAL A 88 17.89 -1.76 4.21
CA VAL A 88 16.70 -2.59 4.00
C VAL A 88 17.06 -4.05 4.21
N VAL A 89 16.39 -4.72 5.12
CA VAL A 89 16.55 -6.15 5.37
C VAL A 89 15.42 -6.89 4.68
N PHE A 90 15.75 -7.64 3.65
CA PHE A 90 14.77 -8.50 2.97
C PHE A 90 14.56 -9.78 3.77
N VAL A 91 13.31 -10.21 3.84
CA VAL A 91 12.86 -11.44 4.50
C VAL A 91 12.15 -12.32 3.49
N ALA A 92 12.62 -13.56 3.35
CA ALA A 92 12.18 -14.49 2.30
C ALA A 92 10.75 -15.03 2.44
N ASP A 93 10.01 -14.57 3.43
CA ASP A 93 8.58 -14.81 3.59
C ASP A 93 7.89 -13.60 4.24
N CYS A 94 6.56 -13.52 4.13
CA CYS A 94 5.81 -12.44 4.77
C CYS A 94 5.15 -12.87 6.09
N ILE A 95 5.23 -14.14 6.47
CA ILE A 95 4.73 -14.70 7.73
C ILE A 95 5.73 -15.74 8.29
N GLY A 96 5.46 -16.21 9.50
CA GLY A 96 6.15 -17.35 10.11
C GLY A 96 7.54 -17.05 10.64
N PRO A 97 8.35 -18.09 10.95
CA PRO A 97 9.59 -17.97 11.73
C PRO A 97 10.64 -17.03 11.12
N SER A 98 10.73 -16.96 9.80
CA SER A 98 11.67 -16.07 9.10
C SER A 98 11.35 -14.60 9.37
N ALA A 99 10.07 -14.23 9.26
CA ALA A 99 9.61 -12.87 9.53
C ALA A 99 9.75 -12.49 11.01
N GLU A 100 9.35 -13.40 11.89
CA GLU A 100 9.47 -13.19 13.35
C GLU A 100 10.92 -13.03 13.80
N THR A 101 11.83 -13.85 13.27
CA THR A 101 13.26 -13.79 13.62
C THR A 101 13.87 -12.46 13.13
N ALA A 102 13.59 -12.06 11.90
CA ALA A 102 14.08 -10.80 11.36
C ALA A 102 13.65 -9.59 12.20
N LEU A 103 12.41 -9.61 12.70
CA LEU A 103 11.89 -8.54 13.54
C LEU A 103 12.49 -8.51 14.95
N LYS A 104 12.91 -9.66 15.50
CA LYS A 104 13.57 -9.73 16.81
C LYS A 104 14.96 -9.13 16.80
N VAL A 105 15.65 -9.20 15.64
CA VAL A 105 17.03 -8.70 15.47
C VAL A 105 17.11 -7.37 14.73
N ALA A 106 15.97 -6.79 14.37
CA ALA A 106 15.91 -5.52 13.66
C ALA A 106 16.50 -4.37 14.49
N GLU A 107 17.46 -3.67 13.92
CA GLU A 107 18.09 -2.50 14.54
C GLU A 107 17.25 -1.23 14.31
N LYS A 108 17.44 -0.25 15.18
CA LYS A 108 16.78 1.06 15.06
C LYS A 108 17.15 1.73 13.72
N GLY A 109 16.14 2.14 12.98
CA GLY A 109 16.29 2.81 11.68
C GLY A 109 16.40 1.86 10.49
N GLN A 110 16.46 0.54 10.71
CA GLN A 110 16.32 -0.43 9.64
C GLN A 110 14.90 -0.50 9.12
N ILE A 111 14.79 -0.84 7.84
CA ILE A 111 13.54 -1.10 7.16
C ILE A 111 13.47 -2.60 6.87
N ILE A 112 12.38 -3.23 7.22
CA ILE A 112 12.15 -4.64 6.89
C ILE A 112 11.31 -4.69 5.61
N LEU A 113 11.76 -5.45 4.62
CA LEU A 113 11.01 -5.74 3.40
C LEU A 113 10.58 -7.21 3.42
N LEU A 114 9.30 -7.45 3.54
CA LEU A 114 8.74 -8.81 3.48
C LEU A 114 8.60 -9.26 2.03
N GLU A 115 8.59 -10.57 1.80
CA GLU A 115 8.38 -11.15 0.48
C GLU A 115 6.95 -10.90 -0.04
N ASN A 116 6.75 -11.11 -1.32
CA ASN A 116 5.52 -10.92 -2.06
C ASN A 116 4.34 -11.67 -1.41
N THR A 117 3.37 -10.90 -0.88
CA THR A 117 2.19 -11.49 -0.19
C THR A 117 1.41 -12.45 -1.06
N ARG A 118 1.42 -12.26 -2.38
CA ARG A 118 0.69 -13.11 -3.33
C ARG A 118 1.37 -14.44 -3.65
N PHE A 119 2.49 -14.74 -3.02
CA PHE A 119 3.00 -16.12 -2.98
C PHE A 119 2.16 -17.02 -2.08
N HIS A 120 1.30 -16.41 -1.26
CA HIS A 120 0.29 -17.07 -0.46
C HIS A 120 -1.10 -16.85 -1.10
N PRO A 121 -1.84 -17.90 -1.49
CA PRO A 121 -3.18 -17.76 -2.07
C PRO A 121 -4.16 -17.10 -1.11
N GLU A 122 -3.99 -17.30 0.19
CA GLU A 122 -4.75 -16.75 1.31
C GLU A 122 -4.78 -15.21 1.31
N GLU A 123 -3.80 -14.57 0.69
CA GLU A 123 -3.78 -13.11 0.52
C GLU A 123 -4.98 -12.61 -0.27
N GLU A 124 -5.23 -13.19 -1.45
CA GLU A 124 -6.32 -12.75 -2.34
C GLU A 124 -7.69 -13.24 -1.84
N GLU A 125 -7.74 -14.31 -1.05
CA GLU A 125 -8.93 -14.86 -0.41
C GLU A 125 -9.35 -14.05 0.83
N ASN A 126 -8.52 -13.14 1.29
CA ASN A 126 -8.70 -12.39 2.54
C ASN A 126 -8.85 -13.32 3.75
N ASP A 127 -8.04 -14.36 3.78
CA ASP A 127 -8.07 -15.37 4.81
C ASP A 127 -7.78 -14.79 6.20
N PRO A 128 -8.60 -15.07 7.21
CA PRO A 128 -8.44 -14.48 8.54
C PRO A 128 -7.21 -14.99 9.29
N GLU A 129 -6.77 -16.23 9.10
CA GLU A 129 -5.61 -16.80 9.79
C GLU A 129 -4.32 -16.22 9.20
N PHE A 130 -4.27 -16.06 7.89
CA PHE A 130 -3.17 -15.37 7.22
C PHE A 130 -3.09 -13.89 7.64
N ALA A 131 -4.23 -13.20 7.71
CA ALA A 131 -4.28 -11.81 8.19
C ALA A 131 -3.84 -11.69 9.66
N ALA A 132 -4.23 -12.63 10.52
CA ALA A 132 -3.79 -12.68 11.91
C ALA A 132 -2.28 -12.93 12.02
N SER A 133 -1.72 -13.82 11.18
CA SER A 133 -0.28 -14.11 11.13
C SER A 133 0.52 -12.88 10.70
N LEU A 134 0.05 -12.13 9.72
CA LEU A 134 0.63 -10.84 9.33
C LEU A 134 0.54 -9.82 10.48
N ALA A 135 -0.62 -9.74 11.14
CA ALA A 135 -0.84 -8.80 12.24
C ALA A 135 0.05 -9.06 13.46
N ALA A 136 0.40 -10.31 13.74
CA ALA A 136 1.30 -10.69 14.84
C ALA A 136 2.71 -10.09 14.70
N LEU A 137 3.10 -9.68 13.50
CA LEU A 137 4.40 -9.08 13.23
C LEU A 137 4.51 -7.61 13.68
N ALA A 138 3.39 -6.92 13.97
CA ALA A 138 3.38 -5.47 14.15
C ALA A 138 2.45 -5.00 15.25
N ASP A 139 2.58 -3.72 15.59
CA ASP A 139 1.77 -3.04 16.61
C ASP A 139 0.75 -2.07 15.96
N ILE A 140 1.02 -1.64 14.72
CA ILE A 140 0.21 -0.67 13.97
C ILE A 140 0.20 -1.09 12.50
N PHE A 141 -0.95 -0.93 11.85
CA PHE A 141 -1.11 -1.09 10.41
C PHE A 141 -1.20 0.30 9.74
N CYS A 142 -0.32 0.56 8.78
CA CYS A 142 -0.34 1.75 7.93
C CYS A 142 -0.68 1.35 6.51
N ASN A 143 -1.81 1.80 5.98
CA ASN A 143 -2.13 1.59 4.57
C ASN A 143 -1.68 2.78 3.73
N ASP A 144 -0.74 2.55 2.83
CA ASP A 144 -0.20 3.56 1.91
C ASP A 144 -0.30 3.14 0.43
N ALA A 145 -1.15 2.15 0.16
CA ALA A 145 -1.37 1.58 -1.18
C ALA A 145 -2.79 1.84 -1.68
N PHE A 146 -3.11 3.07 -2.08
CA PHE A 146 -4.42 3.43 -2.61
C PHE A 146 -4.84 2.54 -3.78
N SER A 147 -3.91 2.23 -4.69
CA SER A 147 -4.13 1.36 -5.86
C SER A 147 -4.62 -0.05 -5.52
N ALA A 148 -4.33 -0.56 -4.31
CA ALA A 148 -4.74 -1.88 -3.84
C ALA A 148 -5.99 -1.84 -2.93
N SER A 149 -6.42 -0.67 -2.45
CA SER A 149 -7.44 -0.52 -1.42
C SER A 149 -8.87 -0.82 -1.89
N HIS A 150 -9.08 -0.94 -3.20
CA HIS A 150 -10.37 -1.35 -3.78
C HIS A 150 -10.62 -2.86 -3.67
N ARG A 151 -9.68 -3.64 -3.13
CA ARG A 151 -9.76 -5.10 -3.00
C ARG A 151 -9.79 -5.50 -1.54
N ALA A 152 -10.69 -6.41 -1.19
CA ALA A 152 -10.74 -7.03 0.13
C ALA A 152 -9.72 -8.17 0.22
N HIS A 153 -8.45 -7.84 0.42
CA HIS A 153 -7.35 -8.80 0.61
C HIS A 153 -6.89 -8.82 2.08
N ALA A 154 -6.17 -9.88 2.48
CA ALA A 154 -5.67 -10.01 3.84
C ALA A 154 -4.75 -8.84 4.24
N SER A 155 -3.84 -8.43 3.34
CA SER A 155 -2.91 -7.31 3.55
C SER A 155 -3.56 -5.91 3.47
N THR A 156 -4.86 -5.81 3.23
CA THR A 156 -5.63 -4.56 3.22
C THR A 156 -6.74 -4.60 4.25
N THR A 157 -7.90 -5.16 3.89
CA THR A 157 -9.09 -5.23 4.76
C THR A 157 -8.88 -6.17 5.95
N GLY A 158 -8.18 -7.29 5.76
CA GLY A 158 -7.92 -8.28 6.81
C GLY A 158 -7.17 -7.66 7.98
N LEU A 159 -6.02 -7.05 7.74
CA LEU A 159 -5.16 -6.43 8.77
C LEU A 159 -5.87 -5.37 9.61
N ALA A 160 -6.76 -4.59 9.00
CA ALA A 160 -7.50 -3.53 9.70
C ALA A 160 -8.45 -4.06 10.79
N LYS A 161 -8.74 -5.36 10.82
CA LYS A 161 -9.54 -6.00 11.86
C LYS A 161 -8.72 -6.33 13.13
N TYR A 162 -7.42 -6.44 13.00
CA TYR A 162 -6.52 -6.90 14.07
C TYR A 162 -5.66 -5.79 14.66
N LEU A 163 -5.33 -4.77 13.88
CA LEU A 163 -4.40 -3.71 14.30
C LEU A 163 -5.03 -2.32 14.27
N PRO A 164 -4.63 -1.43 15.19
CA PRO A 164 -4.89 -0.01 15.03
C PRO A 164 -4.36 0.47 13.67
N SER A 165 -5.23 1.10 12.88
CA SER A 165 -4.95 1.40 11.48
C SER A 165 -4.90 2.88 11.20
N CYS A 166 -4.03 3.30 10.28
CA CYS A 166 -3.94 4.66 9.78
C CYS A 166 -3.62 4.71 8.28
N ALA A 167 -3.90 5.85 7.66
CA ALA A 167 -3.45 6.16 6.32
C ALA A 167 -2.00 6.65 6.35
N GLY A 168 -1.17 6.15 5.44
CA GLY A 168 0.14 6.73 5.14
C GLY A 168 0.01 8.03 4.35
N ASN A 169 1.12 8.72 4.12
CA ASN A 169 1.10 10.06 3.51
C ASN A 169 0.59 10.06 2.06
N LEU A 170 0.91 9.02 1.28
CA LEU A 170 0.38 8.87 -0.07
C LEU A 170 -1.14 8.62 -0.03
N MET A 171 -1.58 7.68 0.80
CA MET A 171 -3.01 7.38 0.98
C MET A 171 -3.77 8.62 1.45
N GLU A 172 -3.23 9.37 2.41
CA GLU A 172 -3.85 10.60 2.91
C GLU A 172 -4.01 11.64 1.79
N SER A 173 -3.00 11.80 0.94
CA SER A 173 -3.06 12.76 -0.19
C SER A 173 -4.15 12.38 -1.21
N GLU A 174 -4.27 11.09 -1.53
CA GLU A 174 -5.32 10.58 -2.43
C GLU A 174 -6.73 10.75 -1.82
N LEU A 175 -6.89 10.44 -0.53
CA LEU A 175 -8.16 10.60 0.17
C LEU A 175 -8.58 12.08 0.25
N LYS A 176 -7.65 13.00 0.52
CA LYS A 176 -7.92 14.45 0.52
C LYS A 176 -8.31 14.95 -0.88
N ALA A 177 -7.63 14.48 -1.92
CA ALA A 177 -7.96 14.84 -3.29
C ALA A 177 -9.38 14.37 -3.66
N LEU A 178 -9.76 13.15 -3.27
CA LEU A 178 -11.12 12.65 -3.47
C LEU A 178 -12.17 13.44 -2.66
N GLU A 179 -11.87 13.74 -1.39
CA GLU A 179 -12.76 14.54 -0.52
C GLU A 179 -13.02 15.92 -1.13
N SER A 180 -11.99 16.60 -1.64
CA SER A 180 -12.11 17.91 -2.25
C SER A 180 -12.97 17.92 -3.52
N VAL A 181 -13.00 16.81 -4.27
CA VAL A 181 -13.77 16.70 -5.51
C VAL A 181 -15.19 16.18 -5.27
N LEU A 182 -15.36 15.23 -4.31
CA LEU A 182 -16.63 14.52 -4.13
C LEU A 182 -17.52 15.13 -3.05
N VAL A 183 -16.93 15.73 -2.01
CA VAL A 183 -17.71 16.22 -0.84
C VAL A 183 -17.93 17.73 -0.90
N GLN A 184 -16.88 18.50 -1.24
CA GLN A 184 -16.95 19.98 -1.33
C GLN A 184 -16.26 20.48 -2.61
N PRO A 185 -16.83 20.17 -3.79
CA PRO A 185 -16.20 20.53 -5.04
C PRO A 185 -16.19 22.04 -5.28
N GLU A 186 -15.01 22.58 -5.57
CA GLU A 186 -14.89 23.93 -6.17
C GLU A 186 -15.37 23.86 -7.62
N ARG A 187 -16.32 24.72 -7.99
CA ARG A 187 -16.89 24.72 -9.35
C ARG A 187 -16.12 25.68 -10.25
N PRO A 188 -15.96 25.34 -11.56
CA PRO A 188 -16.52 24.19 -12.28
C PRO A 188 -15.76 22.87 -12.03
N VAL A 189 -16.48 21.75 -11.99
CA VAL A 189 -15.93 20.40 -11.93
C VAL A 189 -16.08 19.73 -13.28
N ALA A 190 -14.99 19.22 -13.83
CA ALA A 190 -15.00 18.42 -15.04
C ALA A 190 -14.54 16.99 -14.74
N THR A 191 -15.26 16.01 -15.26
CA THR A 191 -14.90 14.58 -15.15
C THR A 191 -14.57 14.03 -16.52
N VAL A 192 -13.37 13.48 -16.68
CA VAL A 192 -12.96 12.78 -17.89
C VAL A 192 -13.07 11.27 -17.66
N VAL A 193 -13.94 10.62 -18.43
CA VAL A 193 -14.16 9.16 -18.36
C VAL A 193 -13.61 8.54 -19.64
N GLY A 194 -12.60 7.68 -19.50
CA GLY A 194 -11.96 7.00 -20.62
C GLY A 194 -11.36 5.64 -20.24
N GLY A 195 -10.91 4.87 -21.22
CA GLY A 195 -10.18 3.60 -21.06
C GLY A 195 -10.92 2.36 -21.57
N ALA A 196 -10.24 1.22 -21.57
CA ALA A 196 -10.66 -0.01 -22.24
C ALA A 196 -11.89 -0.73 -21.66
N LYS A 197 -12.23 -0.50 -20.38
CA LYS A 197 -13.34 -1.18 -19.71
C LYS A 197 -14.54 -0.24 -19.55
N ILE A 198 -15.25 0.03 -20.63
CA ILE A 198 -16.40 0.94 -20.67
C ILE A 198 -17.53 0.45 -19.72
N SER A 199 -17.79 -0.86 -19.68
CA SER A 199 -18.88 -1.44 -18.87
C SER A 199 -18.80 -1.09 -17.37
N THR A 200 -17.61 -0.97 -16.80
CA THR A 200 -17.43 -0.60 -15.38
C THR A 200 -17.63 0.90 -15.11
N LYS A 201 -17.74 1.71 -16.16
CA LYS A 201 -17.81 3.18 -16.09
C LYS A 201 -19.19 3.73 -16.49
N ILE A 202 -20.03 2.90 -17.12
CA ILE A 202 -21.36 3.28 -17.58
C ILE A 202 -22.21 3.85 -16.44
N THR A 203 -22.18 3.24 -15.26
CA THR A 203 -22.95 3.69 -14.09
C THR A 203 -22.55 5.11 -13.68
N SER A 204 -21.26 5.43 -13.68
CA SER A 204 -20.77 6.78 -13.37
C SER A 204 -21.17 7.80 -14.42
N VAL A 205 -21.14 7.42 -15.71
CA VAL A 205 -21.58 8.29 -16.81
C VAL A 205 -23.08 8.52 -16.74
N SER A 206 -23.87 7.47 -16.51
CA SER A 206 -25.35 7.59 -16.38
C SER A 206 -25.73 8.51 -15.21
N TYR A 207 -25.04 8.38 -14.06
CA TYR A 207 -25.28 9.23 -12.90
C TYR A 207 -24.97 10.70 -13.21
N THR A 208 -23.86 11.01 -13.86
CA THR A 208 -23.50 12.40 -14.23
C THR A 208 -24.47 13.01 -15.23
N HIS A 209 -24.99 12.24 -16.18
CA HIS A 209 -26.02 12.71 -17.13
C HIS A 209 -27.36 12.98 -16.46
N LEU A 210 -27.74 12.21 -15.46
CA LEU A 210 -28.99 12.40 -14.72
C LEU A 210 -28.94 13.60 -13.75
N THR A 211 -27.76 14.02 -13.33
CA THR A 211 -27.57 15.10 -12.35
C THR A 211 -27.17 16.44 -12.95
N LEU A 212 -26.73 16.47 -14.20
CA LEU A 212 -26.44 17.72 -14.91
C LEU A 212 -27.75 18.31 -15.49
N PRO A 213 -28.08 19.56 -15.19
CA PRO A 213 -29.16 20.22 -15.92
C PRO A 213 -28.77 20.28 -17.40
N THR A 214 -29.70 19.90 -18.26
CA THR A 214 -29.61 19.76 -19.72
C THR A 214 -29.27 21.07 -20.44
N LYS A 215 -28.22 21.79 -20.05
CA LYS A 215 -27.68 22.96 -20.71
C LYS A 215 -26.16 22.98 -20.63
N LEU A 216 -25.55 22.08 -21.37
CA LEU A 216 -24.27 22.30 -22.00
C LEU A 216 -24.38 21.75 -23.41
N ALA A 217 -25.08 22.52 -24.22
CA ALA A 217 -24.88 22.47 -25.65
C ALA A 217 -23.62 23.28 -25.94
N VAL A 218 -22.67 22.62 -26.62
CA VAL A 218 -21.51 23.09 -27.38
C VAL A 218 -20.50 23.94 -26.65
#